data_ee939e263156e45b724f5556ec906bcc
#
_entry.id   ee939e263156e45b724f5556ec906bcc
#
_cell.length_a   1.000
_cell.length_b   1.000
_cell.length_c   1.000
_cell.angle_alpha   90.00
_cell.angle_beta   90.00
_cell.angle_gamma   90.00
#
_symmetry.space_group_name_H-M   'P 1'
#
loop_
_entity.id
_entity.type
_entity.pdbx_description
1 polymer ?
#
loop_
_entity_poly.entity_id
_entity_poly.type
_entity_poly.pdbx_seq_one_letter_code
_entity_poly.pdbx_strand_id
1 'polypeptide(L)'
;MLEDWQNYMDKHHKTVRERCRKGIPASIRPRAWLFLCGGKLLLDKHPYLYSDLLKKEGDPRWIDDITKDLHRQFPDHEMFASQQGYGQRDLFDLLKAYSLLNPVVGYCQAQAPIAAFLLMHMPAEEAFWCFVSVCDKYLTGYFSQGMEGIKLDGDILFGLLKKVAPEIYKHLKKQTIEPILYMTPWFLCVFIRTLPWDTLLRVWDMFLVEGVKIIFKMAIVLMKLSLHGKHKTSYSVIKKKHPTMYETLEALRNPPFEEL
;
A
#
# COMPACT_ATOMS: atom_id res chain seq x y z
N MET A 1 8.13 -24.55 -11.61
CA MET A 1 8.38 -23.20 -10.99
C MET A 1 7.53 -22.97 -9.75
N LEU A 2 6.21 -23.04 -9.83
CA LEU A 2 5.33 -22.75 -8.67
C LEU A 2 5.24 -23.91 -7.67
N GLU A 3 5.54 -25.13 -8.06
CA GLU A 3 5.57 -26.32 -7.17
C GLU A 3 6.77 -26.32 -6.23
N ASP A 4 7.87 -25.66 -6.61
CA ASP A 4 9.07 -25.47 -5.78
C ASP A 4 9.54 -24.03 -5.86
N TRP A 5 8.66 -23.12 -5.39
CA TRP A 5 8.86 -21.68 -5.48
C TRP A 5 10.12 -21.20 -4.74
N GLN A 6 10.33 -21.71 -3.53
CA GLN A 6 11.47 -21.27 -2.70
C GLN A 6 12.80 -21.55 -3.41
N ASN A 7 13.02 -22.79 -3.84
CA ASN A 7 14.22 -23.17 -4.57
C ASN A 7 14.37 -22.42 -5.90
N TYR A 8 13.23 -22.13 -6.59
CA TYR A 8 13.26 -21.31 -7.80
C TYR A 8 13.69 -19.86 -7.50
N MET A 9 13.16 -19.26 -6.44
CA MET A 9 13.55 -17.92 -6.01
C MET A 9 15.00 -17.83 -5.62
N ASP A 10 15.51 -18.81 -4.87
CA ASP A 10 16.91 -18.82 -4.45
C ASP A 10 17.87 -18.86 -5.65
N LYS A 11 17.53 -19.61 -6.68
CA LYS A 11 18.33 -19.72 -7.91
C LYS A 11 18.15 -18.60 -8.90
N HIS A 12 16.95 -18.00 -8.99
CA HIS A 12 16.54 -17.09 -10.06
C HIS A 12 16.05 -15.72 -9.58
N HIS A 13 16.34 -15.32 -8.34
CA HIS A 13 15.86 -14.06 -7.76
C HIS A 13 16.11 -12.84 -8.66
N LYS A 14 17.27 -12.74 -9.29
CA LYS A 14 17.59 -11.62 -10.20
C LYS A 14 16.63 -11.58 -11.39
N THR A 15 16.39 -12.73 -12.02
CA THR A 15 15.47 -12.86 -13.17
C THR A 15 14.03 -12.53 -12.78
N VAL A 16 13.56 -13.04 -11.64
CA VAL A 16 12.22 -12.73 -11.11
C VAL A 16 12.07 -11.23 -10.87
N ARG A 17 13.04 -10.60 -10.22
CA ARG A 17 13.05 -9.15 -9.98
C ARG A 17 12.99 -8.34 -11.28
N GLU A 18 13.76 -8.72 -12.29
CA GLU A 18 13.73 -8.05 -13.61
C GLU A 18 12.39 -8.20 -14.32
N ARG A 19 11.75 -9.38 -14.20
CA ARG A 19 10.40 -9.61 -14.73
C ARG A 19 9.35 -8.76 -14.02
N CYS A 20 9.39 -8.69 -12.69
CA CYS A 20 8.50 -7.84 -11.91
C CYS A 20 8.67 -6.36 -12.28
N ARG A 21 9.90 -5.89 -12.52
CA ARG A 21 10.16 -4.52 -12.98
C ARG A 21 9.59 -4.23 -14.36
N LYS A 22 9.52 -5.22 -15.24
CA LYS A 22 8.83 -5.10 -16.55
C LYS A 22 7.31 -5.12 -16.43
N GLY A 23 6.80 -5.61 -15.31
CA GLY A 23 5.38 -5.79 -15.00
C GLY A 23 4.93 -7.23 -15.20
N ILE A 24 4.12 -7.68 -14.25
CA ILE A 24 3.52 -9.00 -14.27
C ILE A 24 2.24 -8.95 -15.11
N PRO A 25 2.04 -9.86 -16.07
CA PRO A 25 0.78 -9.93 -16.82
C PRO A 25 -0.43 -10.12 -15.90
N ALA A 26 -1.56 -9.46 -16.22
CA ALA A 26 -2.76 -9.46 -15.40
C ALA A 26 -3.25 -10.88 -15.07
N SER A 27 -3.20 -11.80 -16.03
CA SER A 27 -3.67 -13.19 -15.89
C SER A 27 -2.92 -14.01 -14.83
N ILE A 28 -1.67 -13.66 -14.52
CA ILE A 28 -0.85 -14.39 -13.54
C ILE A 28 -0.51 -13.55 -12.30
N ARG A 29 -0.83 -12.25 -12.32
CA ARG A 29 -0.48 -11.31 -11.24
C ARG A 29 -1.00 -11.76 -9.87
N PRO A 30 -2.27 -12.16 -9.68
CA PRO A 30 -2.77 -12.59 -8.39
C PRO A 30 -1.93 -13.72 -7.79
N ARG A 31 -1.72 -14.75 -8.60
CA ARG A 31 -0.92 -15.90 -8.19
C ARG A 31 0.54 -15.54 -7.91
N ALA A 32 1.13 -14.69 -8.75
CA ALA A 32 2.50 -14.22 -8.54
C ALA A 32 2.61 -13.42 -7.24
N TRP A 33 1.68 -12.54 -6.93
CA TRP A 33 1.67 -11.76 -5.70
C TRP A 33 1.59 -12.63 -4.45
N LEU A 34 0.71 -13.64 -4.45
CA LEU A 34 0.58 -14.59 -3.36
C LEU A 34 1.90 -15.30 -3.05
N PHE A 35 2.66 -15.69 -4.08
CA PHE A 35 3.97 -16.31 -3.91
C PHE A 35 5.06 -15.30 -3.51
N LEU A 36 5.12 -14.15 -4.17
CA LEU A 36 6.16 -13.13 -3.94
C LEU A 36 6.14 -12.59 -2.51
N CYS A 37 4.96 -12.31 -1.96
CA CYS A 37 4.85 -11.83 -0.58
C CYS A 37 5.09 -12.93 0.47
N GLY A 38 5.02 -14.20 0.08
CA GLY A 38 5.07 -15.35 0.99
C GLY A 38 3.70 -15.75 1.56
N GLY A 39 2.62 -15.15 1.06
CA GLY A 39 1.24 -15.47 1.48
C GLY A 39 0.87 -16.93 1.23
N LYS A 40 1.36 -17.54 0.13
CA LYS A 40 1.16 -18.97 -0.14
C LYS A 40 1.71 -19.86 0.96
N LEU A 41 2.91 -19.53 1.49
CA LEU A 41 3.51 -20.29 2.58
C LEU A 41 2.67 -20.20 3.86
N LEU A 42 2.10 -19.03 4.15
CA LEU A 42 1.22 -18.82 5.30
C LEU A 42 -0.10 -19.60 5.13
N LEU A 43 -0.69 -19.54 3.95
CA LEU A 43 -1.91 -20.30 3.61
C LEU A 43 -1.68 -21.80 3.80
N ASP A 44 -0.58 -22.35 3.29
CA ASP A 44 -0.27 -23.78 3.39
C ASP A 44 0.02 -24.24 4.82
N LYS A 45 0.59 -23.36 5.65
CA LYS A 45 0.81 -23.63 7.08
C LYS A 45 -0.46 -23.59 7.91
N HIS A 46 -1.46 -22.82 7.47
CA HIS A 46 -2.67 -22.55 8.24
C HIS A 46 -3.94 -22.70 7.39
N PRO A 47 -4.18 -23.86 6.76
CA PRO A 47 -5.20 -24.04 5.72
C PRO A 47 -6.65 -23.79 6.17
N TYR A 48 -6.94 -23.80 7.48
CA TYR A 48 -8.30 -23.59 8.02
C TYR A 48 -8.41 -22.32 8.86
N LEU A 49 -7.30 -21.63 9.11
CA LEU A 49 -7.30 -20.53 10.08
C LEU A 49 -8.20 -19.37 9.64
N TYR A 50 -8.18 -18.98 8.36
CA TYR A 50 -9.05 -17.93 7.85
C TYR A 50 -10.52 -18.27 8.07
N SER A 51 -10.95 -19.44 7.67
CA SER A 51 -12.33 -19.91 7.85
C SER A 51 -12.75 -19.98 9.32
N ASP A 52 -11.83 -20.34 10.22
CA ASP A 52 -12.10 -20.38 11.66
C ASP A 52 -12.17 -18.99 12.30
N LEU A 53 -11.36 -18.04 11.81
CA LEU A 53 -11.46 -16.63 12.22
C LEU A 53 -12.80 -16.01 11.80
N LEU A 54 -13.33 -16.36 10.64
CA LEU A 54 -14.63 -15.86 10.17
C LEU A 54 -15.80 -16.27 11.08
N LYS A 55 -15.72 -17.42 11.73
CA LYS A 55 -16.75 -17.94 12.67
C LYS A 55 -16.73 -17.22 14.01
N LYS A 56 -15.64 -16.51 14.36
CA LYS A 56 -15.49 -15.82 15.64
C LYS A 56 -16.15 -14.44 15.58
N GLU A 57 -16.69 -14.04 16.72
CA GLU A 57 -17.08 -12.66 16.94
C GLU A 57 -15.82 -11.78 17.02
N GLY A 58 -15.86 -10.60 16.39
CA GLY A 58 -14.76 -9.63 16.47
C GLY A 58 -14.91 -8.71 17.70
N ASP A 59 -13.87 -7.96 18.04
CA ASP A 59 -13.95 -6.87 19.02
C ASP A 59 -14.95 -5.82 18.50
N PRO A 60 -16.00 -5.48 19.27
CA PRO A 60 -17.04 -4.53 18.85
C PRO A 60 -16.50 -3.19 18.36
N ARG A 61 -15.39 -2.71 18.91
CA ARG A 61 -14.74 -1.45 18.49
C ARG A 61 -14.24 -1.54 17.06
N TRP A 62 -13.52 -2.63 16.74
CA TRP A 62 -12.98 -2.83 15.40
C TRP A 62 -14.08 -3.12 14.39
N ILE A 63 -15.12 -3.86 14.77
CA ILE A 63 -16.28 -4.12 13.93
C ILE A 63 -16.98 -2.82 13.53
N ASP A 64 -17.20 -1.91 14.48
CA ASP A 64 -17.83 -0.61 14.23
C ASP A 64 -16.97 0.26 13.29
N ASP A 65 -15.67 0.35 13.56
CA ASP A 65 -14.73 1.13 12.75
C ASP A 65 -14.59 0.57 11.31
N ILE A 66 -14.48 -0.77 11.18
CA ILE A 66 -14.45 -1.42 9.87
C ILE A 66 -15.73 -1.10 9.09
N THR A 67 -16.90 -1.25 9.73
CA THR A 67 -18.20 -1.04 9.08
C THR A 67 -18.35 0.37 8.53
N LYS A 68 -17.91 1.38 9.27
CA LYS A 68 -17.91 2.79 8.83
C LYS A 68 -17.01 3.03 7.62
N ASP A 69 -15.98 2.21 7.44
CA ASP A 69 -14.99 2.39 6.38
C ASP A 69 -15.30 1.65 5.08
N LEU A 70 -16.20 0.67 5.08
CA LEU A 70 -16.49 -0.18 3.90
C LEU A 70 -16.97 0.64 2.70
N HIS A 71 -17.96 1.51 2.90
CA HIS A 71 -18.63 2.23 1.83
C HIS A 71 -17.75 3.26 1.10
N ARG A 72 -16.65 3.65 1.72
CA ARG A 72 -15.70 4.64 1.17
C ARG A 72 -14.49 4.01 0.45
N GLN A 73 -14.44 2.67 0.37
CA GLN A 73 -13.39 1.99 -0.37
C GLN A 73 -13.85 1.75 -1.80
N PHE A 74 -13.21 2.43 -2.75
CA PHE A 74 -13.47 2.32 -4.18
C PHE A 74 -14.96 2.33 -4.56
N PRO A 75 -15.73 3.37 -4.19
CA PRO A 75 -17.18 3.39 -4.35
C PRO A 75 -17.65 3.30 -5.81
N ASP A 76 -16.76 3.69 -6.75
CA ASP A 76 -17.04 3.64 -8.20
C ASP A 76 -16.62 2.29 -8.83
N HIS A 77 -16.03 1.38 -8.08
CA HIS A 77 -15.63 0.08 -8.59
C HIS A 77 -16.77 -0.93 -8.44
N GLU A 78 -17.08 -1.67 -9.52
CA GLU A 78 -18.21 -2.62 -9.59
C GLU A 78 -18.29 -3.59 -8.39
N MET A 79 -17.14 -4.02 -7.88
CA MET A 79 -17.07 -4.94 -6.74
C MET A 79 -17.55 -4.30 -5.43
N PHE A 80 -17.38 -3.00 -5.23
CA PHE A 80 -17.64 -2.30 -3.97
C PHE A 80 -18.78 -1.28 -4.04
N ALA A 81 -19.29 -0.96 -5.24
CA ALA A 81 -20.35 0.03 -5.46
C ALA A 81 -21.68 -0.36 -4.78
N SER A 82 -21.97 -1.65 -4.70
CA SER A 82 -23.20 -2.14 -4.05
C SER A 82 -23.01 -2.23 -2.54
N GLN A 83 -23.83 -1.51 -1.79
CA GLN A 83 -23.91 -1.67 -0.34
C GLN A 83 -24.34 -3.10 0.00
N GLN A 84 -23.63 -3.76 0.91
CA GLN A 84 -23.83 -5.16 1.27
C GLN A 84 -23.59 -6.18 0.13
N GLY A 85 -22.95 -5.73 -0.97
CA GLY A 85 -22.47 -6.60 -2.04
C GLY A 85 -21.35 -7.54 -1.56
N TYR A 86 -21.03 -8.53 -2.38
CA TYR A 86 -20.00 -9.53 -2.05
C TYR A 86 -18.63 -8.88 -1.73
N GLY A 87 -18.24 -7.82 -2.44
CA GLY A 87 -16.97 -7.16 -2.22
C GLY A 87 -16.86 -6.44 -0.87
N GLN A 88 -17.94 -5.78 -0.43
CA GLN A 88 -17.97 -5.15 0.90
C GLN A 88 -18.00 -6.21 2.01
N ARG A 89 -18.66 -7.36 1.78
CA ARG A 89 -18.67 -8.48 2.71
C ARG A 89 -17.28 -9.11 2.85
N ASP A 90 -16.63 -9.41 1.73
CA ASP A 90 -15.28 -9.98 1.71
C ASP A 90 -14.28 -9.03 2.37
N LEU A 91 -14.43 -7.71 2.14
CA LEU A 91 -13.59 -6.69 2.79
C LEU A 91 -13.80 -6.66 4.30
N PHE A 92 -15.06 -6.69 4.75
CA PHE A 92 -15.37 -6.76 6.17
C PHE A 92 -14.76 -8.01 6.80
N ASP A 93 -14.99 -9.18 6.19
CA ASP A 93 -14.52 -10.47 6.69
C ASP A 93 -13.01 -10.54 6.77
N LEU A 94 -12.29 -10.04 5.75
CA LEU A 94 -10.83 -9.98 5.73
C LEU A 94 -10.28 -9.11 6.87
N LEU A 95 -10.82 -7.90 7.03
CA LEU A 95 -10.36 -6.97 8.07
C LEU A 95 -10.70 -7.46 9.49
N LYS A 96 -11.89 -8.03 9.69
CA LYS A 96 -12.28 -8.68 10.94
C LYS A 96 -11.32 -9.83 11.27
N ALA A 97 -11.06 -10.72 10.30
CA ALA A 97 -10.16 -11.85 10.50
C ALA A 97 -8.74 -11.38 10.89
N TYR A 98 -8.22 -10.32 10.25
CA TYR A 98 -6.92 -9.76 10.62
C TYR A 98 -6.91 -9.16 12.03
N SER A 99 -7.96 -8.43 12.43
CA SER A 99 -8.05 -7.86 13.78
C SER A 99 -8.09 -8.93 14.88
N LEU A 100 -8.65 -10.10 14.57
CA LEU A 100 -8.65 -11.28 15.44
C LEU A 100 -7.30 -12.00 15.45
N LEU A 101 -6.60 -12.05 14.31
CA LEU A 101 -5.27 -12.66 14.18
C LEU A 101 -4.21 -11.81 14.90
N ASN A 102 -4.30 -10.50 14.79
CA ASN A 102 -3.35 -9.56 15.39
C ASN A 102 -4.08 -8.53 16.28
N PRO A 103 -4.53 -8.93 17.48
CA PRO A 103 -5.33 -8.07 18.36
C PRO A 103 -4.56 -6.86 18.92
N VAL A 104 -3.23 -6.90 18.91
CA VAL A 104 -2.37 -5.77 19.33
C VAL A 104 -2.47 -4.61 18.34
N VAL A 105 -2.52 -4.90 17.05
CA VAL A 105 -2.72 -3.92 15.98
C VAL A 105 -4.21 -3.60 15.83
N GLY A 106 -5.04 -4.65 15.88
CA GLY A 106 -6.47 -4.52 15.63
C GLY A 106 -6.78 -4.04 14.22
N TYR A 107 -7.56 -2.98 14.11
CA TYR A 107 -7.88 -2.33 12.85
C TYR A 107 -7.37 -0.88 12.81
N CYS A 108 -6.84 -0.50 11.66
CA CYS A 108 -6.49 0.88 11.32
C CYS A 108 -7.10 1.23 9.96
N GLN A 109 -7.68 2.43 9.86
CA GLN A 109 -8.35 2.91 8.64
C GLN A 109 -7.51 2.75 7.35
N ALA A 110 -6.20 2.90 7.45
CA ALA A 110 -5.27 2.76 6.32
C ALA A 110 -5.15 1.31 5.81
N GLN A 111 -5.61 0.32 6.54
CA GLN A 111 -5.61 -1.09 6.15
C GLN A 111 -6.70 -1.40 5.11
N ALA A 112 -7.85 -0.73 5.19
CA ALA A 112 -8.98 -1.00 4.30
C ALA A 112 -8.67 -0.79 2.81
N PRO A 113 -7.96 0.25 2.36
CA PRO A 113 -7.55 0.38 0.95
C PRO A 113 -6.66 -0.76 0.48
N ILE A 114 -5.75 -1.27 1.34
CA ILE A 114 -4.85 -2.39 1.00
C ILE A 114 -5.67 -3.67 0.82
N ALA A 115 -6.55 -3.97 1.77
CA ALA A 115 -7.41 -5.14 1.72
C ALA A 115 -8.32 -5.12 0.48
N ALA A 116 -8.99 -3.98 0.22
CA ALA A 116 -9.85 -3.82 -0.94
C ALA A 116 -9.08 -3.98 -2.26
N PHE A 117 -7.89 -3.38 -2.36
CA PHE A 117 -7.03 -3.51 -3.54
C PHE A 117 -6.63 -4.97 -3.81
N LEU A 118 -6.28 -5.73 -2.78
CA LEU A 118 -5.94 -7.16 -2.94
C LEU A 118 -7.16 -7.98 -3.37
N LEU A 119 -8.34 -7.71 -2.80
CA LEU A 119 -9.60 -8.38 -3.15
C LEU A 119 -10.02 -8.15 -4.62
N MET A 120 -9.65 -7.03 -5.23
CA MET A 120 -9.87 -6.82 -6.67
C MET A 120 -9.08 -7.78 -7.56
N HIS A 121 -8.07 -8.44 -7.01
CA HIS A 121 -7.16 -9.28 -7.79
C HIS A 121 -7.27 -10.77 -7.47
N MET A 122 -7.69 -11.15 -6.27
CA MET A 122 -7.63 -12.55 -5.83
C MET A 122 -8.78 -12.91 -4.87
N PRO A 123 -9.10 -14.22 -4.71
CA PRO A 123 -10.08 -14.69 -3.75
C PRO A 123 -9.77 -14.25 -2.31
N ALA A 124 -10.81 -14.14 -1.48
CA ALA A 124 -10.73 -13.55 -0.14
C ALA A 124 -9.65 -14.19 0.77
N GLU A 125 -9.52 -15.52 0.78
CA GLU A 125 -8.52 -16.20 1.59
C GLU A 125 -7.09 -15.94 1.09
N GLU A 126 -6.86 -15.92 -0.22
CA GLU A 126 -5.57 -15.56 -0.79
C GLU A 126 -5.22 -14.09 -0.51
N ALA A 127 -6.21 -13.20 -0.63
CA ALA A 127 -6.09 -11.78 -0.31
C ALA A 127 -5.76 -11.57 1.17
N PHE A 128 -6.41 -12.33 2.07
CA PHE A 128 -6.13 -12.30 3.50
C PHE A 128 -4.65 -12.64 3.80
N TRP A 129 -4.11 -13.71 3.23
CA TRP A 129 -2.73 -14.09 3.49
C TRP A 129 -1.71 -13.14 2.84
N CYS A 130 -2.03 -12.57 1.68
CA CYS A 130 -1.24 -11.48 1.12
C CYS A 130 -1.27 -10.25 2.02
N PHE A 131 -2.44 -9.89 2.54
CA PHE A 131 -2.64 -8.75 3.43
C PHE A 131 -1.87 -8.92 4.74
N VAL A 132 -1.97 -10.09 5.39
CA VAL A 132 -1.19 -10.43 6.59
C VAL A 132 0.30 -10.23 6.32
N SER A 133 0.79 -10.80 5.21
CA SER A 133 2.21 -10.65 4.85
C SER A 133 2.61 -9.19 4.61
N VAL A 134 1.76 -8.39 3.95
CA VAL A 134 2.02 -6.97 3.72
C VAL A 134 2.09 -6.21 5.05
N CYS A 135 1.13 -6.41 5.94
CA CYS A 135 1.09 -5.70 7.22
C CYS A 135 2.22 -6.10 8.17
N ASP A 136 2.49 -7.40 8.30
CA ASP A 136 3.38 -7.90 9.34
C ASP A 136 4.86 -7.93 8.91
N LYS A 137 5.13 -8.13 7.62
CA LYS A 137 6.49 -8.25 7.09
C LYS A 137 6.99 -6.98 6.42
N TYR A 138 6.16 -6.33 5.59
CA TYR A 138 6.59 -5.17 4.81
C TYR A 138 6.33 -3.85 5.54
N LEU A 139 5.20 -3.73 6.23
CA LEU A 139 4.76 -2.50 6.90
C LEU A 139 4.77 -2.64 8.42
N THR A 140 5.79 -3.34 8.94
CA THR A 140 5.95 -3.58 10.39
C THR A 140 5.95 -2.26 11.17
N GLY A 141 5.08 -2.15 12.19
CA GLY A 141 4.97 -0.96 13.04
C GLY A 141 4.25 0.24 12.41
N TYR A 142 3.72 0.09 11.18
CA TYR A 142 2.99 1.19 10.51
C TYR A 142 1.60 1.41 11.12
N PHE A 143 0.96 0.34 11.54
CA PHE A 143 -0.41 0.34 12.07
C PHE A 143 -0.45 0.24 13.60
N SER A 144 0.69 0.33 14.28
CA SER A 144 0.75 0.43 15.73
C SER A 144 0.18 1.79 16.21
N GLN A 145 -0.29 1.85 17.45
CA GLN A 145 -0.88 3.06 18.03
C GLN A 145 0.08 4.26 17.97
N GLY A 146 1.39 4.02 18.12
CA GLY A 146 2.43 5.06 18.06
C GLY A 146 2.91 5.37 16.66
N MET A 147 2.56 4.57 15.65
CA MET A 147 3.01 4.68 14.26
C MET A 147 4.55 4.76 14.14
N GLU A 148 5.26 4.00 14.97
CA GLU A 148 6.73 4.07 15.08
C GLU A 148 7.43 3.76 13.75
N GLY A 149 6.91 2.78 13.01
CA GLY A 149 7.45 2.42 11.69
C GLY A 149 7.35 3.58 10.70
N ILE A 150 6.23 4.28 10.66
CA ILE A 150 6.01 5.44 9.78
C ILE A 150 6.94 6.61 10.16
N LYS A 151 7.10 6.88 11.45
CA LYS A 151 7.98 7.95 11.93
C LYS A 151 9.44 7.67 11.54
N LEU A 152 9.91 6.45 11.79
CA LEU A 152 11.24 6.02 11.42
C LEU A 152 11.49 6.16 9.91
N ASP A 153 10.55 5.69 9.10
CA ASP A 153 10.66 5.79 7.64
C ASP A 153 10.57 7.24 7.15
N GLY A 154 9.89 8.12 7.87
CA GLY A 154 9.89 9.55 7.64
C GLY A 154 11.30 10.14 7.77
N ASP A 155 11.98 9.82 8.85
CA ASP A 155 13.37 10.27 9.09
C ASP A 155 14.33 9.71 8.05
N ILE A 156 14.16 8.44 7.68
CA ILE A 156 14.94 7.79 6.63
C ILE A 156 14.71 8.49 5.28
N LEU A 157 13.45 8.76 4.90
CA LEU A 157 13.13 9.47 3.67
C LEU A 157 13.77 10.85 3.64
N PHE A 158 13.69 11.59 4.74
CA PHE A 158 14.30 12.92 4.84
C PHE A 158 15.82 12.87 4.72
N GLY A 159 16.46 11.87 5.35
CA GLY A 159 17.88 11.59 5.21
C GLY A 159 18.28 11.20 3.78
N LEU A 160 17.47 10.42 3.08
CA LEU A 160 17.67 10.08 1.67
C LEU A 160 17.54 11.30 0.77
N LEU A 161 16.52 12.15 0.97
CA LEU A 161 16.34 13.40 0.21
C LEU A 161 17.54 14.32 0.35
N LYS A 162 18.12 14.42 1.55
CA LYS A 162 19.34 15.21 1.77
C LYS A 162 20.50 14.77 0.87
N LYS A 163 20.62 13.46 0.59
CA LYS A 163 21.67 12.86 -0.23
C LYS A 163 21.37 12.92 -1.73
N VAL A 164 20.15 12.56 -2.14
CA VAL A 164 19.82 12.33 -3.56
C VAL A 164 19.05 13.48 -4.22
N ALA A 165 18.51 14.40 -3.43
CA ALA A 165 17.75 15.57 -3.88
C ALA A 165 17.93 16.76 -2.90
N PRO A 166 19.16 17.29 -2.71
CA PRO A 166 19.46 18.28 -1.68
C PRO A 166 18.67 19.57 -1.83
N GLU A 167 18.27 19.96 -3.03
CA GLU A 167 17.45 21.15 -3.26
C GLU A 167 16.03 20.97 -2.70
N ILE A 168 15.44 19.79 -2.90
CA ILE A 168 14.13 19.43 -2.33
C ILE A 168 14.22 19.41 -0.80
N TYR A 169 15.23 18.77 -0.25
CA TYR A 169 15.48 18.77 1.18
C TYR A 169 15.55 20.18 1.77
N LYS A 170 16.34 21.07 1.14
CA LYS A 170 16.48 22.47 1.58
C LYS A 170 15.15 23.22 1.51
N HIS A 171 14.37 22.98 0.44
CA HIS A 171 13.04 23.59 0.27
C HIS A 171 12.10 23.17 1.41
N LEU A 172 11.93 21.86 1.63
CA LEU A 172 11.07 21.34 2.70
C LEU A 172 11.49 21.85 4.08
N LYS A 173 12.81 21.83 4.37
CA LYS A 173 13.34 22.35 5.62
C LYS A 173 13.09 23.85 5.81
N LYS A 174 13.22 24.64 4.74
CA LYS A 174 12.94 26.09 4.78
C LYS A 174 11.45 26.38 5.06
N GLN A 175 10.55 25.52 4.55
CA GLN A 175 9.11 25.64 4.77
C GLN A 175 8.63 24.93 6.03
N THR A 176 9.53 24.36 6.83
CA THR A 176 9.20 23.61 8.06
C THR A 176 8.23 22.44 7.80
N ILE A 177 8.30 21.84 6.62
CA ILE A 177 7.44 20.71 6.22
C ILE A 177 8.07 19.41 6.70
N GLU A 178 7.43 18.78 7.67
CA GLU A 178 7.85 17.47 8.19
C GLU A 178 7.43 16.32 7.27
N PRO A 179 8.25 15.26 7.16
CA PRO A 179 7.97 14.11 6.30
C PRO A 179 6.58 13.48 6.54
N ILE A 180 6.16 13.40 7.78
CA ILE A 180 4.90 12.78 8.18
C ILE A 180 3.67 13.39 7.47
N LEU A 181 3.72 14.69 7.16
CA LEU A 181 2.61 15.42 6.55
C LEU A 181 2.30 14.99 5.12
N TYR A 182 3.32 14.61 4.35
CA TYR A 182 3.15 14.26 2.94
C TYR A 182 3.33 12.76 2.65
N MET A 183 4.15 12.07 3.44
CA MET A 183 4.44 10.66 3.18
C MET A 183 3.40 9.69 3.73
N THR A 184 2.67 10.07 4.80
CA THR A 184 1.71 9.19 5.47
C THR A 184 0.70 8.57 4.51
N PRO A 185 -0.03 9.33 3.66
CA PRO A 185 -0.98 8.74 2.72
C PRO A 185 -0.31 7.86 1.66
N TRP A 186 0.98 8.08 1.37
CA TRP A 186 1.72 7.27 0.41
C TRP A 186 2.17 5.94 1.02
N PHE A 187 2.75 5.99 2.19
CA PHE A 187 3.38 4.84 2.84
C PHE A 187 2.36 3.91 3.47
N LEU A 188 1.38 4.44 4.22
CA LEU A 188 0.37 3.62 4.89
C LEU A 188 -0.45 2.75 3.94
N CYS A 189 -0.74 3.23 2.74
CA CYS A 189 -1.52 2.50 1.73
C CYS A 189 -0.69 2.09 0.51
N VAL A 190 0.65 2.15 0.58
CA VAL A 190 1.54 1.79 -0.55
C VAL A 190 1.07 2.45 -1.86
N PHE A 191 0.81 3.77 -1.81
CA PHE A 191 0.37 4.62 -2.92
C PHE A 191 -0.99 4.28 -3.56
N ILE A 192 -1.79 3.37 -3.02
CA ILE A 192 -3.06 2.92 -3.61
C ILE A 192 -3.98 4.08 -3.94
N ARG A 193 -4.03 5.11 -3.09
CA ARG A 193 -4.88 6.29 -3.27
C ARG A 193 -4.22 7.42 -4.07
N THR A 194 -2.97 7.24 -4.48
CA THR A 194 -2.17 8.34 -5.06
C THR A 194 -1.80 8.10 -6.50
N LEU A 195 -1.42 6.88 -6.85
CA LEU A 195 -0.92 6.57 -8.20
C LEU A 195 -2.04 6.20 -9.17
N PRO A 196 -1.87 6.52 -10.47
CA PRO A 196 -2.68 5.96 -11.53
C PRO A 196 -2.61 4.44 -11.53
N TRP A 197 -3.72 3.77 -11.88
CA TRP A 197 -3.88 2.33 -11.76
C TRP A 197 -2.73 1.50 -12.36
N ASP A 198 -2.37 1.76 -13.62
CA ASP A 198 -1.29 1.02 -14.29
C ASP A 198 0.06 1.22 -13.63
N THR A 199 0.33 2.43 -13.13
CA THR A 199 1.55 2.73 -12.39
C THR A 199 1.54 2.05 -11.02
N LEU A 200 0.39 2.05 -10.35
CA LEU A 200 0.20 1.38 -9.06
C LEU A 200 0.50 -0.12 -9.16
N LEU A 201 -0.08 -0.80 -10.16
CA LEU A 201 0.16 -2.22 -10.39
C LEU A 201 1.65 -2.53 -10.59
N ARG A 202 2.36 -1.68 -11.34
CA ARG A 202 3.81 -1.82 -11.54
C ARG A 202 4.61 -1.60 -10.26
N VAL A 203 4.20 -0.64 -9.44
CA VAL A 203 4.83 -0.39 -8.13
C VAL A 203 4.61 -1.59 -7.21
N TRP A 204 3.41 -2.17 -7.19
CA TRP A 204 3.12 -3.36 -6.39
C TRP A 204 3.86 -4.60 -6.87
N ASP A 205 3.97 -4.84 -8.18
CA ASP A 205 4.79 -5.91 -8.76
C ASP A 205 6.25 -5.84 -8.25
N MET A 206 6.81 -4.62 -8.17
CA MET A 206 8.17 -4.42 -7.64
C MET A 206 8.23 -4.47 -6.10
N PHE A 207 7.22 -3.92 -5.42
CA PHE A 207 7.17 -3.85 -3.96
C PHE A 207 7.19 -5.24 -3.32
N LEU A 208 6.39 -6.17 -3.84
CA LEU A 208 6.31 -7.52 -3.30
C LEU A 208 7.60 -8.35 -3.49
N VAL A 209 8.45 -7.99 -4.45
CA VAL A 209 9.73 -8.69 -4.68
C VAL A 209 10.94 -7.96 -4.10
N GLU A 210 10.92 -6.62 -4.04
CA GLU A 210 12.07 -5.82 -3.59
C GLU A 210 11.88 -5.20 -2.19
N GLY A 211 10.66 -5.26 -1.64
CA GLY A 211 10.34 -4.74 -0.31
C GLY A 211 10.16 -3.22 -0.25
N VAL A 212 10.16 -2.70 0.98
CA VAL A 212 9.87 -1.29 1.31
C VAL A 212 10.74 -0.26 0.59
N LYS A 213 11.93 -0.62 0.14
CA LYS A 213 12.79 0.29 -0.64
C LYS A 213 12.12 0.82 -1.91
N ILE A 214 11.12 0.12 -2.45
CA ILE A 214 10.34 0.60 -3.59
C ILE A 214 9.47 1.79 -3.19
N ILE A 215 8.91 1.77 -1.98
CA ILE A 215 8.13 2.89 -1.43
C ILE A 215 8.98 4.15 -1.39
N PHE A 216 10.20 4.07 -0.85
CA PHE A 216 11.13 5.20 -0.81
C PHE A 216 11.52 5.71 -2.20
N LYS A 217 11.81 4.79 -3.12
CA LYS A 217 12.15 5.17 -4.50
C LYS A 217 11.00 5.91 -5.17
N MET A 218 9.77 5.42 -5.00
CA MET A 218 8.59 6.04 -5.57
C MET A 218 8.33 7.42 -4.97
N ALA A 219 8.44 7.56 -3.64
CA ALA A 219 8.32 8.84 -2.96
C ALA A 219 9.33 9.87 -3.49
N ILE A 220 10.60 9.50 -3.63
CA ILE A 220 11.64 10.37 -4.17
C ILE A 220 11.34 10.78 -5.63
N VAL A 221 10.84 9.85 -6.46
CA VAL A 221 10.45 10.16 -7.84
C VAL A 221 9.30 11.16 -7.87
N LEU A 222 8.25 10.94 -7.08
CA LEU A 222 7.12 11.86 -6.98
C LEU A 222 7.57 13.24 -6.54
N MET A 223 8.40 13.33 -5.51
CA MET A 223 8.92 14.62 -5.03
C MET A 223 9.78 15.34 -6.08
N LYS A 224 10.62 14.60 -6.82
CA LYS A 224 11.39 15.19 -7.92
C LYS A 224 10.49 15.70 -9.03
N LEU A 225 9.47 14.96 -9.41
CA LEU A 225 8.51 15.38 -10.43
C LEU A 225 7.72 16.63 -10.01
N SER A 226 7.38 16.72 -8.72
CA SER A 226 6.58 17.81 -8.16
C SER A 226 7.36 19.11 -8.02
N LEU A 227 8.59 19.01 -7.51
CA LEU A 227 9.35 20.17 -7.01
C LEU A 227 10.44 20.65 -7.99
N HIS A 228 10.73 19.90 -9.07
CA HIS A 228 11.61 20.39 -10.13
C HIS A 228 10.83 21.22 -11.15
N GLY A 229 11.01 22.54 -11.10
CA GLY A 229 10.31 23.55 -11.91
C GLY A 229 10.49 23.50 -13.44
N LYS A 230 11.12 22.45 -14.00
CA LYS A 230 11.37 22.28 -15.43
C LYS A 230 10.31 21.45 -16.18
N HIS A 231 9.35 20.84 -15.48
CA HIS A 231 8.36 19.92 -16.09
C HIS A 231 6.93 20.46 -16.11
N LYS A 232 6.74 21.71 -16.57
CA LYS A 232 5.38 22.28 -16.74
C LYS A 232 4.46 21.41 -17.64
N THR A 233 5.03 20.71 -18.62
CA THR A 233 4.26 19.86 -19.55
C THR A 233 3.75 18.57 -18.90
N SER A 234 4.54 17.96 -18.02
CA SER A 234 4.13 16.78 -17.24
C SER A 234 3.04 17.11 -16.23
N TYR A 235 3.07 18.30 -15.66
CA TYR A 235 2.12 18.78 -14.67
C TYR A 235 0.71 18.95 -15.24
N SER A 236 0.57 19.51 -16.44
CA SER A 236 -0.74 19.71 -17.09
C SER A 236 -1.39 18.37 -17.47
N VAL A 237 -0.59 17.39 -17.86
CA VAL A 237 -1.04 16.02 -18.17
C VAL A 237 -1.49 15.30 -16.91
N ILE A 238 -0.74 15.42 -15.83
CA ILE A 238 -1.09 14.83 -14.53
C ILE A 238 -2.41 15.43 -14.01
N LYS A 239 -2.54 16.76 -14.02
CA LYS A 239 -3.77 17.45 -13.60
C LYS A 239 -5.01 16.95 -14.34
N LYS A 240 -4.90 16.79 -15.67
CA LYS A 240 -6.03 16.36 -16.50
C LYS A 240 -6.42 14.90 -16.32
N LYS A 241 -5.44 14.02 -16.14
CA LYS A 241 -5.66 12.56 -16.10
C LYS A 241 -5.75 11.98 -14.68
N HIS A 242 -5.14 12.64 -13.70
CA HIS A 242 -4.99 12.13 -12.34
C HIS A 242 -5.11 13.27 -11.31
N PRO A 243 -6.30 13.81 -11.10
CA PRO A 243 -6.51 14.99 -10.26
C PRO A 243 -6.02 14.79 -8.82
N THR A 244 -6.29 13.66 -8.19
CA THR A 244 -5.87 13.37 -6.81
C THR A 244 -4.35 13.39 -6.64
N MET A 245 -3.63 12.80 -7.59
CA MET A 245 -2.17 12.86 -7.60
C MET A 245 -1.68 14.30 -7.81
N TYR A 246 -2.36 15.07 -8.67
CA TYR A 246 -2.05 16.46 -8.91
C TYR A 246 -2.23 17.29 -7.64
N GLU A 247 -3.34 17.14 -6.93
CA GLU A 247 -3.62 17.84 -5.67
C GLU A 247 -2.55 17.59 -4.62
N THR A 248 -2.13 16.32 -4.46
CA THR A 248 -1.02 15.95 -3.56
C THR A 248 0.29 16.63 -3.97
N LEU A 249 0.60 16.66 -5.26
CA LEU A 249 1.80 17.29 -5.79
C LEU A 249 1.75 18.83 -5.68
N GLU A 250 0.57 19.43 -5.85
CA GLU A 250 0.36 20.87 -5.70
C GLU A 250 0.51 21.30 -4.23
N ALA A 251 -0.04 20.53 -3.29
CA ALA A 251 0.12 20.79 -1.86
C ALA A 251 1.60 20.72 -1.42
N LEU A 252 2.40 19.85 -2.01
CA LEU A 252 3.85 19.79 -1.76
C LEU A 252 4.59 21.00 -2.34
N ARG A 253 4.11 21.55 -3.44
CA ARG A 253 4.72 22.71 -4.10
C ARG A 253 4.37 24.03 -3.43
N ASN A 254 3.11 24.17 -3.06
CA ASN A 254 2.53 25.36 -2.45
C ASN A 254 1.78 24.92 -1.18
N PRO A 255 2.49 24.65 -0.07
CA PRO A 255 1.80 24.28 1.16
C PRO A 255 0.84 25.40 1.55
N PRO A 256 -0.41 25.07 1.89
CA PRO A 256 -1.33 26.06 2.39
C PRO A 256 -0.72 26.72 3.63
N PHE A 257 -0.54 28.00 3.59
CA PHE A 257 -0.27 28.79 4.80
C PHE A 257 -1.59 28.82 5.59
N GLU A 258 -1.85 27.81 6.39
CA GLU A 258 -2.79 28.00 7.49
C GLU A 258 -1.98 28.59 8.64
N GLU A 259 -2.43 29.76 9.04
CA GLU A 259 -1.99 30.45 10.24
C GLU A 259 -2.06 29.47 11.42
N LEU A 260 -0.88 29.19 11.99
CA LEU A 260 -0.75 28.57 13.31
C LEU A 260 -0.75 29.69 14.36
#